data_3116bbfe3a36bac846ceade14e93477c
#
_entry.id   3116bbfe3a36bac846ceade14e93477c
#
_cell.length_a   1.000
_cell.length_b   1.000
_cell.length_c   1.000
_cell.angle_alpha   90.00
_cell.angle_beta   90.00
_cell.angle_gamma   90.00
#
_symmetry.space_group_name_H-M   'P 1'
#
loop_
_entity.id
_entity.type
_entity.pdbx_description
1 polymer ?
#
loop_
_entity_poly.entity_id
_entity_poly.type
_entity_poly.pdbx_seq_one_letter_code
_entity_poly.pdbx_strand_id
1 'polypeptide(L)'
;IGALLSNSATEDYAIIVSLVPGGPAEKNGELEPNDKIVKIKQQNEDIFEDVTGWRIDEVVQKVRGEPQTFVTLEIIPGDAEDNSVRKIVEIEREIVELEERAAKSKIYSLNKNGSEYKIGIIDLPSFYLDFEAWQARDPNYKSSSKDVKNILDEFKKQSVDAVLVDLRNNSGGALTEANKLTGLFTSAGATLQIKESNGNIIPWGDARVRQAWSKPMAVLVNRYSASASEIFAGAIQDYQRGLVIGQRTFGKGTVQR
;
A
#
# COMPACT_ATOMS: atom_id res chain seq x y z
N ILE A 1 -10.48 -11.24 2.56
CA ILE A 1 -11.02 -10.44 3.68
C ILE A 1 -10.49 -9.00 3.76
N GLY A 2 -9.49 -8.62 3.01
CA GLY A 2 -8.96 -7.25 3.04
C GLY A 2 -8.16 -6.91 4.30
N ALA A 3 -7.30 -7.78 4.77
CA ALA A 3 -6.35 -7.55 5.84
C ALA A 3 -4.92 -7.87 5.39
N LEU A 4 -3.96 -7.05 5.80
CA LEU A 4 -2.53 -7.31 5.65
C LEU A 4 -2.04 -8.03 6.90
N LEU A 5 -1.49 -9.22 6.71
CA LEU A 5 -0.98 -10.06 7.78
C LEU A 5 0.55 -10.11 7.78
N SER A 6 1.14 -10.26 8.97
CA SER A 6 2.58 -10.52 9.16
C SER A 6 2.76 -11.47 10.33
N ASN A 7 3.93 -12.11 10.43
CA ASN A 7 4.30 -12.78 11.67
C ASN A 7 4.60 -11.74 12.77
N SER A 8 4.23 -12.04 14.01
CA SER A 8 4.72 -11.29 15.15
C SER A 8 6.26 -11.42 15.24
N ALA A 9 6.93 -10.38 15.67
CA ALA A 9 8.37 -10.41 15.86
C ALA A 9 8.79 -11.12 17.17
N THR A 10 7.87 -11.30 18.11
CA THR A 10 8.14 -11.76 19.48
C THR A 10 7.30 -12.94 19.93
N GLU A 11 6.28 -13.31 19.16
CA GLU A 11 5.31 -14.35 19.52
C GLU A 11 4.96 -15.20 18.29
N ASP A 12 4.45 -16.41 18.50
CA ASP A 12 4.13 -17.36 17.44
C ASP A 12 2.74 -17.12 16.81
N TYR A 13 2.34 -15.86 16.61
CA TYR A 13 1.05 -15.50 16.03
C TYR A 13 1.19 -14.74 14.71
N ALA A 14 0.25 -14.97 13.83
CA ALA A 14 0.00 -14.06 12.71
C ALA A 14 -0.75 -12.82 13.25
N ILE A 15 -0.27 -11.64 12.93
CA ILE A 15 -0.87 -10.37 13.36
C ILE A 15 -1.46 -9.59 12.18
N ILE A 16 -2.53 -8.87 12.43
CA ILE A 16 -3.11 -7.92 11.48
C ILE A 16 -2.27 -6.64 11.53
N VAL A 17 -1.57 -6.33 10.46
CA VAL A 17 -0.76 -5.10 10.36
C VAL A 17 -1.63 -3.90 10.01
N SER A 18 -2.57 -4.09 9.08
CA SER A 18 -3.52 -3.07 8.67
C SER A 18 -4.73 -3.69 8.00
N LEU A 19 -5.85 -3.00 8.04
CA LEU A 19 -7.02 -3.32 7.27
C LEU A 19 -6.98 -2.55 5.94
N VAL A 20 -7.63 -3.13 4.95
CA VAL A 20 -7.76 -2.56 3.62
C VAL A 20 -8.95 -1.62 3.63
N PRO A 21 -8.80 -0.33 3.33
CA PRO A 21 -9.92 0.58 3.20
C PRO A 21 -11.01 0.02 2.26
N GLY A 22 -12.26 0.04 2.72
CA GLY A 22 -13.40 -0.53 2.03
C GLY A 22 -13.44 -2.07 1.94
N GLY A 23 -12.45 -2.76 2.48
CA GLY A 23 -12.40 -4.22 2.49
C GLY A 23 -13.36 -4.84 3.52
N PRO A 24 -13.69 -6.16 3.36
CA PRO A 24 -14.63 -6.85 4.24
C PRO A 24 -14.30 -6.74 5.73
N ALA A 25 -13.02 -6.86 6.10
CA ALA A 25 -12.60 -6.76 7.49
C ALA A 25 -12.80 -5.35 8.09
N GLU A 26 -12.59 -4.29 7.30
CA GLU A 26 -12.85 -2.92 7.74
C GLU A 26 -14.36 -2.65 7.82
N LYS A 27 -15.14 -3.09 6.82
CA LYS A 27 -16.61 -2.96 6.81
C LYS A 27 -17.27 -3.70 7.96
N ASN A 28 -16.76 -4.87 8.31
CA ASN A 28 -17.21 -5.66 9.45
C ASN A 28 -17.00 -4.90 10.78
N GLY A 29 -15.90 -4.16 10.90
CA GLY A 29 -15.60 -3.30 12.04
C GLY A 29 -15.20 -4.03 13.33
N GLU A 30 -15.00 -5.33 13.28
CA GLU A 30 -14.69 -6.14 14.45
C GLU A 30 -13.21 -6.52 14.56
N LEU A 31 -12.41 -6.28 13.52
CA LEU A 31 -10.96 -6.47 13.51
C LEU A 31 -10.23 -5.14 13.56
N GLU A 32 -9.11 -5.14 14.24
CA GLU A 32 -8.24 -3.96 14.38
C GLU A 32 -6.76 -4.32 14.08
N PRO A 33 -5.94 -3.33 13.73
CA PRO A 33 -4.49 -3.54 13.69
C PRO A 33 -3.93 -4.01 15.03
N ASN A 34 -3.00 -4.95 14.99
CA ASN A 34 -2.36 -5.70 16.07
C ASN A 34 -3.20 -6.85 16.66
N ASP A 35 -4.41 -7.10 16.17
CA ASP A 35 -5.11 -8.34 16.51
C ASP A 35 -4.28 -9.55 16.09
N LYS A 36 -4.23 -10.58 16.96
CA LYS A 36 -3.46 -11.80 16.73
C LYS A 36 -4.42 -12.93 16.34
N ILE A 37 -4.17 -13.58 15.22
CA ILE A 37 -4.98 -14.73 14.76
C ILE A 37 -4.48 -15.99 15.44
N VAL A 38 -5.37 -16.68 16.15
CA VAL A 38 -5.08 -17.90 16.90
C VAL A 38 -5.64 -19.12 16.19
N LYS A 39 -6.91 -19.04 15.74
CA LYS A 39 -7.54 -20.15 15.03
C LYS A 39 -8.39 -19.65 13.87
N ILE A 40 -8.58 -20.54 12.90
CA ILE A 40 -9.37 -20.28 11.70
C ILE A 40 -10.37 -21.42 11.50
N LYS A 41 -11.59 -21.06 11.10
CA LYS A 41 -12.62 -22.04 10.73
C LYS A 41 -13.23 -21.64 9.39
N GLN A 42 -13.37 -22.58 8.47
CA GLN A 42 -14.08 -22.35 7.21
C GLN A 42 -15.58 -22.50 7.40
N GLN A 43 -16.36 -21.90 6.50
CA GLN A 43 -17.84 -21.95 6.54
C GLN A 43 -18.41 -23.35 6.67
N ASN A 44 -17.78 -24.34 6.05
CA ASN A 44 -18.26 -25.73 6.01
C ASN A 44 -17.55 -26.64 7.02
N GLU A 45 -16.81 -26.08 7.98
CA GLU A 45 -16.10 -26.81 9.04
C GLU A 45 -16.76 -26.56 10.38
N ASP A 46 -16.85 -27.59 11.21
CA ASP A 46 -17.38 -27.50 12.58
C ASP A 46 -16.30 -27.18 13.61
N ILE A 47 -15.03 -27.39 13.26
CA ILE A 47 -13.90 -27.30 14.19
C ILE A 47 -12.96 -26.17 13.75
N PHE A 48 -12.50 -25.39 14.74
CA PHE A 48 -11.43 -24.42 14.55
C PHE A 48 -10.08 -25.13 14.41
N GLU A 49 -9.31 -24.76 13.42
CA GLU A 49 -7.92 -25.15 13.24
C GLU A 49 -7.00 -24.14 13.91
N ASP A 50 -6.13 -24.60 14.81
CA ASP A 50 -5.13 -23.76 15.47
C ASP A 50 -4.00 -23.45 14.48
N VAL A 51 -3.73 -22.16 14.28
CA VAL A 51 -2.70 -21.66 13.34
C VAL A 51 -1.51 -21.02 14.05
N THR A 52 -1.43 -21.21 15.38
CA THR A 52 -0.29 -20.71 16.17
C THR A 52 1.00 -21.37 15.67
N GLY A 53 2.03 -20.55 15.42
CA GLY A 53 3.31 -21.03 14.92
C GLY A 53 3.35 -21.37 13.42
N TRP A 54 2.24 -21.21 12.71
CA TRP A 54 2.23 -21.43 11.27
C TRP A 54 3.00 -20.33 10.52
N ARG A 55 3.49 -20.69 9.35
CA ARG A 55 4.06 -19.72 8.44
C ARG A 55 2.98 -18.77 7.95
N ILE A 56 3.34 -17.50 7.77
CA ILE A 56 2.36 -16.48 7.36
C ILE A 56 1.69 -16.79 6.01
N ASP A 57 2.41 -17.39 5.08
CA ASP A 57 1.87 -17.82 3.80
C ASP A 57 0.77 -18.89 3.95
N GLU A 58 0.92 -19.82 4.88
CA GLU A 58 -0.08 -20.85 5.18
C GLU A 58 -1.32 -20.24 5.83
N VAL A 59 -1.13 -19.35 6.81
CA VAL A 59 -2.24 -18.60 7.44
C VAL A 59 -3.00 -17.78 6.40
N VAL A 60 -2.28 -17.06 5.52
CA VAL A 60 -2.90 -16.28 4.45
C VAL A 60 -3.70 -17.15 3.48
N GLN A 61 -3.21 -18.35 3.13
CA GLN A 61 -3.95 -19.27 2.28
C GLN A 61 -5.24 -19.75 2.94
N LYS A 62 -5.22 -20.03 4.25
CA LYS A 62 -6.41 -20.43 5.02
C LYS A 62 -7.44 -19.31 5.15
N VAL A 63 -6.97 -18.07 5.35
CA VAL A 63 -7.86 -16.90 5.43
C VAL A 63 -8.49 -16.56 4.07
N ARG A 64 -7.78 -16.78 2.96
CA ARG A 64 -8.30 -16.60 1.60
C ARG A 64 -9.33 -17.67 1.27
N GLY A 65 -10.18 -17.38 0.30
CA GLY A 65 -11.19 -18.30 -0.24
C GLY A 65 -12.04 -17.60 -1.28
N GLU A 66 -12.99 -18.34 -1.83
CA GLU A 66 -13.93 -17.84 -2.85
C GLU A 66 -14.76 -16.68 -2.31
N PRO A 67 -15.07 -15.67 -3.15
CA PRO A 67 -16.00 -14.61 -2.79
C PRO A 67 -17.36 -15.17 -2.34
N GLN A 68 -18.06 -14.45 -1.46
CA GLN A 68 -19.35 -14.84 -0.87
C GLN A 68 -19.29 -16.10 0.01
N THR A 69 -18.08 -16.50 0.46
CA THR A 69 -17.90 -17.51 1.51
C THR A 69 -17.48 -16.85 2.81
N PHE A 70 -17.71 -17.52 3.93
CA PHE A 70 -17.34 -17.01 5.26
C PHE A 70 -16.06 -17.65 5.79
N VAL A 71 -15.30 -16.90 6.54
CA VAL A 71 -14.22 -17.37 7.40
C VAL A 71 -14.44 -16.84 8.80
N THR A 72 -14.32 -17.73 9.79
CA THR A 72 -14.40 -17.35 11.20
C THR A 72 -13.00 -17.39 11.80
N LEU A 73 -12.59 -16.30 12.44
CA LEU A 73 -11.31 -16.14 13.10
C LEU A 73 -11.50 -16.11 14.61
N GLU A 74 -10.72 -16.89 15.35
CA GLU A 74 -10.54 -16.69 16.78
C GLU A 74 -9.27 -15.84 16.95
N ILE A 75 -9.43 -14.67 17.55
CA ILE A 75 -8.35 -13.70 17.70
C ILE A 75 -8.11 -13.35 19.17
N ILE A 76 -6.91 -12.85 19.45
CA ILE A 76 -6.59 -12.07 20.66
C ILE A 76 -6.61 -10.61 20.22
N PRO A 77 -7.47 -9.75 20.80
CA PRO A 77 -7.47 -8.33 20.49
C PRO A 77 -6.10 -7.68 20.76
N GLY A 78 -5.72 -6.74 19.89
CA GLY A 78 -4.41 -6.08 19.98
C GLY A 78 -4.24 -5.19 21.21
N ASP A 79 -5.32 -4.78 21.85
CA ASP A 79 -5.39 -4.02 23.08
C ASP A 79 -5.63 -4.88 24.35
N ALA A 80 -5.67 -6.22 24.21
CA ALA A 80 -5.90 -7.12 25.32
C ALA A 80 -4.75 -7.05 26.34
N GLU A 81 -5.10 -7.06 27.64
CA GLU A 81 -4.13 -7.03 28.74
C GLU A 81 -3.25 -8.29 28.78
N ASP A 82 -3.81 -9.42 28.34
CA ASP A 82 -3.09 -10.69 28.23
C ASP A 82 -3.59 -11.57 27.08
N ASN A 83 -2.84 -12.64 26.78
CA ASN A 83 -3.16 -13.56 25.69
C ASN A 83 -4.31 -14.56 26.01
N SER A 84 -5.02 -14.44 27.13
CA SER A 84 -6.17 -15.31 27.47
C SER A 84 -7.49 -14.79 26.87
N VAL A 85 -7.56 -13.51 26.57
CA VAL A 85 -8.74 -12.90 25.95
C VAL A 85 -8.93 -13.44 24.53
N ARG A 86 -10.14 -13.85 24.22
CA ARG A 86 -10.51 -14.38 22.90
C ARG A 86 -11.74 -13.65 22.36
N LYS A 87 -11.70 -13.35 21.08
CA LYS A 87 -12.84 -12.84 20.32
C LYS A 87 -13.02 -13.70 19.08
N ILE A 88 -14.26 -14.00 18.74
CA ILE A 88 -14.62 -14.72 17.51
C ILE A 88 -15.19 -13.70 16.54
N VAL A 89 -14.64 -13.65 15.33
CA VAL A 89 -15.06 -12.73 14.28
C VAL A 89 -15.34 -13.52 13.02
N GLU A 90 -16.54 -13.38 12.48
CA GLU A 90 -16.92 -13.98 11.20
C GLU A 90 -16.90 -12.91 10.11
N ILE A 91 -16.24 -13.22 8.98
CA ILE A 91 -16.06 -12.27 7.89
C ILE A 91 -16.49 -12.93 6.58
N GLU A 92 -17.38 -12.28 5.86
CA GLU A 92 -17.68 -12.66 4.49
C GLU A 92 -16.51 -12.26 3.57
N ARG A 93 -16.10 -13.17 2.70
CA ARG A 93 -15.06 -12.90 1.71
C ARG A 93 -15.70 -12.18 0.52
N GLU A 94 -15.15 -11.04 0.19
CA GLU A 94 -15.54 -10.27 -1.00
C GLU A 94 -14.32 -10.06 -1.90
N ILE A 95 -14.57 -9.77 -3.17
CA ILE A 95 -13.55 -9.19 -4.04
C ILE A 95 -13.30 -7.78 -3.52
N VAL A 96 -12.09 -7.53 -3.05
CA VAL A 96 -11.71 -6.17 -2.63
C VAL A 96 -11.48 -5.36 -3.89
N GLU A 97 -12.43 -4.50 -4.24
CA GLU A 97 -12.34 -3.68 -5.44
C GLU A 97 -11.17 -2.70 -5.36
N LEU A 98 -10.37 -2.68 -6.41
CA LEU A 98 -9.23 -1.76 -6.52
C LEU A 98 -9.68 -0.29 -6.54
N GLU A 99 -10.96 -0.01 -6.81
CA GLU A 99 -11.48 1.36 -6.87
C GLU A 99 -11.55 2.03 -5.49
N GLU A 100 -11.85 1.29 -4.43
CA GLU A 100 -11.83 1.81 -3.07
C GLU A 100 -10.40 2.15 -2.60
N ARG A 101 -9.40 1.48 -3.18
CA ARG A 101 -7.96 1.72 -2.98
C ARG A 101 -7.34 2.65 -4.01
N ALA A 102 -8.11 3.15 -4.97
CA ALA A 102 -7.59 4.03 -6.00
C ALA A 102 -7.02 5.32 -5.40
N ALA A 103 -6.05 5.88 -6.08
CA ALA A 103 -5.53 7.20 -5.75
C ALA A 103 -6.65 8.23 -5.77
N LYS A 104 -6.77 9.02 -4.70
CA LYS A 104 -7.75 10.09 -4.57
C LYS A 104 -7.06 11.43 -4.70
N SER A 105 -7.77 12.44 -5.18
CA SER A 105 -7.19 13.78 -5.32
C SER A 105 -8.12 14.88 -4.85
N LYS A 106 -7.52 15.97 -4.40
CA LYS A 106 -8.22 17.22 -4.10
C LYS A 106 -7.32 18.40 -4.38
N ILE A 107 -7.89 19.56 -4.63
CA ILE A 107 -7.17 20.83 -4.81
C ILE A 107 -7.46 21.70 -3.59
N TYR A 108 -6.39 22.21 -3.00
CA TYR A 108 -6.44 23.15 -1.90
C TYR A 108 -5.93 24.52 -2.38
N SER A 109 -6.73 25.57 -2.20
CA SER A 109 -6.33 26.96 -2.49
C SER A 109 -5.69 27.61 -1.26
N LEU A 110 -4.51 28.15 -1.44
CA LEU A 110 -3.76 28.89 -0.42
C LEU A 110 -3.55 30.32 -0.86
N ASN A 111 -4.04 31.27 -0.09
CA ASN A 111 -3.76 32.69 -0.29
C ASN A 111 -2.53 33.11 0.51
N LYS A 112 -1.48 33.58 -0.18
CA LYS A 112 -0.25 34.04 0.45
C LYS A 112 0.25 35.34 -0.25
N ASN A 113 0.48 36.36 0.51
CA ASN A 113 0.99 37.67 -0.01
C ASN A 113 0.16 38.23 -1.17
N GLY A 114 -1.17 38.08 -1.12
CA GLY A 114 -2.07 38.60 -2.16
C GLY A 114 -2.14 37.73 -3.44
N SER A 115 -1.45 36.59 -3.48
CA SER A 115 -1.50 35.62 -4.58
C SER A 115 -2.21 34.35 -4.13
N GLU A 116 -3.08 33.83 -4.98
CA GLU A 116 -3.70 32.51 -4.79
C GLU A 116 -2.81 31.41 -5.42
N TYR A 117 -2.52 30.39 -4.65
CA TYR A 117 -1.79 29.21 -5.10
C TYR A 117 -2.71 27.98 -4.98
N LYS A 118 -2.70 27.15 -6.00
CA LYS A 118 -3.44 25.87 -6.03
C LYS A 118 -2.49 24.72 -5.76
N ILE A 119 -2.73 23.98 -4.69
CA ILE A 119 -1.96 22.79 -4.31
C ILE A 119 -2.82 21.54 -4.59
N GLY A 120 -2.38 20.72 -5.52
CA GLY A 120 -2.99 19.42 -5.78
C GLY A 120 -2.50 18.39 -4.76
N ILE A 121 -3.40 17.77 -4.05
CA ILE A 121 -3.09 16.71 -3.09
C ILE A 121 -3.50 15.38 -3.71
N ILE A 122 -2.58 14.44 -3.76
CA ILE A 122 -2.80 13.05 -4.21
C ILE A 122 -2.65 12.15 -2.99
N ASP A 123 -3.74 11.57 -2.54
CA ASP A 123 -3.74 10.53 -1.51
C ASP A 123 -3.56 9.18 -2.21
N LEU A 124 -2.42 8.54 -1.95
CA LEU A 124 -2.06 7.26 -2.55
C LEU A 124 -1.95 6.18 -1.47
N PRO A 125 -3.00 5.38 -1.26
CA PRO A 125 -3.05 4.42 -0.17
C PRO A 125 -2.17 3.19 -0.40
N SER A 126 -1.86 2.84 -1.66
CA SER A 126 -0.96 1.74 -2.01
C SER A 126 -0.43 1.87 -3.44
N PHE A 127 0.64 1.13 -3.77
CA PHE A 127 1.12 0.99 -5.14
C PHE A 127 0.43 -0.20 -5.80
N TYR A 128 -0.86 -0.05 -6.13
CA TYR A 128 -1.70 -1.13 -6.66
C TYR A 128 -1.48 -1.37 -8.15
N LEU A 129 -1.66 -2.64 -8.54
CA LEU A 129 -1.65 -3.11 -9.92
C LEU A 129 -2.64 -4.27 -10.04
N ASP A 130 -3.57 -4.17 -10.99
CA ASP A 130 -4.37 -5.31 -11.43
C ASP A 130 -3.46 -6.22 -12.27
N PHE A 131 -2.87 -7.21 -11.57
CA PHE A 131 -1.85 -8.06 -12.16
C PHE A 131 -2.44 -9.00 -13.23
N GLU A 132 -3.66 -9.48 -13.03
CA GLU A 132 -4.34 -10.38 -13.97
C GLU A 132 -4.67 -9.65 -15.28
N ALA A 133 -5.32 -8.50 -15.19
CA ALA A 133 -5.61 -7.68 -16.38
C ALA A 133 -4.32 -7.19 -17.05
N TRP A 134 -3.28 -6.86 -16.28
CA TRP A 134 -1.99 -6.48 -16.82
C TRP A 134 -1.31 -7.63 -17.56
N GLN A 135 -1.33 -8.87 -17.04
CA GLN A 135 -0.82 -10.07 -17.72
C GLN A 135 -1.64 -10.40 -18.98
N ALA A 136 -2.96 -10.23 -18.92
CA ALA A 136 -3.85 -10.39 -20.06
C ALA A 136 -3.68 -9.30 -21.13
N ARG A 137 -2.81 -8.29 -20.88
CA ARG A 137 -2.58 -7.13 -21.74
C ARG A 137 -3.85 -6.28 -21.96
N ASP A 138 -4.77 -6.28 -20.99
CA ASP A 138 -5.93 -5.40 -21.03
C ASP A 138 -5.43 -3.93 -21.01
N PRO A 139 -5.74 -3.10 -22.00
CA PRO A 139 -5.31 -1.70 -22.01
C PRO A 139 -5.93 -0.90 -20.85
N ASN A 140 -7.04 -1.37 -20.26
CA ASN A 140 -7.76 -0.70 -19.18
C ASN A 140 -7.38 -1.21 -17.79
N TYR A 141 -6.34 -2.05 -17.65
CA TYR A 141 -5.94 -2.52 -16.33
C TYR A 141 -5.74 -1.36 -15.35
N LYS A 142 -6.23 -1.52 -14.12
CA LYS A 142 -6.09 -0.54 -13.03
C LYS A 142 -4.67 -0.56 -12.49
N SER A 143 -4.08 0.63 -12.32
CA SER A 143 -2.81 0.77 -11.63
C SER A 143 -2.59 2.17 -11.06
N SER A 144 -1.84 2.24 -9.99
CA SER A 144 -1.53 3.48 -9.29
C SER A 144 -0.85 4.51 -10.18
N SER A 145 0.06 4.08 -11.05
CA SER A 145 0.77 4.99 -11.97
C SER A 145 -0.14 5.58 -13.04
N LYS A 146 -1.12 4.81 -13.55
CA LYS A 146 -2.11 5.32 -14.50
C LYS A 146 -3.05 6.32 -13.85
N ASP A 147 -3.57 5.99 -12.68
CA ASP A 147 -4.52 6.86 -11.99
C ASP A 147 -3.85 8.17 -11.55
N VAL A 148 -2.63 8.11 -11.01
CA VAL A 148 -1.86 9.32 -10.68
C VAL A 148 -1.54 10.13 -11.94
N LYS A 149 -1.22 9.50 -13.06
CA LYS A 149 -1.02 10.20 -14.33
C LYS A 149 -2.28 10.97 -14.75
N ASN A 150 -3.45 10.34 -14.69
CA ASN A 150 -4.72 10.98 -15.02
C ASN A 150 -5.01 12.16 -14.07
N ILE A 151 -4.76 12.01 -12.76
CA ILE A 151 -4.88 13.10 -11.78
C ILE A 151 -3.94 14.27 -12.13
N LEU A 152 -2.67 13.99 -12.47
CA LEU A 152 -1.72 15.02 -12.86
C LEU A 152 -2.12 15.74 -14.14
N ASP A 153 -2.69 15.04 -15.11
CA ASP A 153 -3.20 15.65 -16.34
C ASP A 153 -4.41 16.57 -16.04
N GLU A 154 -5.28 16.18 -15.10
CA GLU A 154 -6.38 17.02 -14.63
C GLU A 154 -5.88 18.23 -13.85
N PHE A 155 -4.87 18.08 -13.00
CA PHE A 155 -4.24 19.19 -12.28
C PHE A 155 -3.62 20.23 -13.22
N LYS A 156 -3.05 19.81 -14.34
CA LYS A 156 -2.53 20.74 -15.37
C LYS A 156 -3.66 21.55 -15.99
N LYS A 157 -4.79 20.91 -16.34
CA LYS A 157 -5.97 21.62 -16.88
C LYS A 157 -6.51 22.67 -15.92
N GLN A 158 -6.45 22.38 -14.61
CA GLN A 158 -6.93 23.29 -13.56
C GLN A 158 -5.86 24.29 -13.09
N SER A 159 -4.72 24.34 -13.77
CA SER A 159 -3.61 25.27 -13.47
C SER A 159 -3.08 25.14 -12.04
N VAL A 160 -2.99 23.90 -11.53
CA VAL A 160 -2.39 23.62 -10.22
C VAL A 160 -0.91 24.02 -10.22
N ASP A 161 -0.43 24.64 -9.13
CA ASP A 161 0.91 25.21 -9.01
C ASP A 161 1.91 24.22 -8.44
N ALA A 162 1.49 23.39 -7.48
CA ALA A 162 2.33 22.40 -6.84
C ALA A 162 1.54 21.14 -6.49
N VAL A 163 2.22 20.01 -6.32
CA VAL A 163 1.61 18.74 -5.95
C VAL A 163 2.18 18.21 -4.64
N LEU A 164 1.30 17.69 -3.79
CA LEU A 164 1.62 16.94 -2.58
C LEU A 164 1.16 15.51 -2.76
N VAL A 165 2.09 14.55 -2.72
CA VAL A 165 1.79 13.12 -2.72
C VAL A 165 1.79 12.62 -1.29
N ASP A 166 0.66 12.16 -0.81
CA ASP A 166 0.51 11.63 0.55
C ASP A 166 0.70 10.11 0.54
N LEU A 167 1.80 9.66 1.13
CA LEU A 167 2.16 8.25 1.33
C LEU A 167 2.09 7.83 2.79
N ARG A 168 1.49 8.63 3.66
CA ARG A 168 1.30 8.23 5.05
C ARG A 168 0.41 7.01 5.11
N ASN A 169 0.80 6.02 5.92
CA ASN A 169 0.14 4.71 6.06
C ASN A 169 0.18 3.83 4.78
N ASN A 170 0.93 4.22 3.76
CA ASN A 170 1.11 3.41 2.56
C ASN A 170 2.23 2.38 2.77
N SER A 171 1.87 1.12 3.00
CA SER A 171 2.81 0.02 3.24
C SER A 171 3.55 -0.49 1.98
N GLY A 172 3.35 0.16 0.83
CA GLY A 172 4.01 -0.19 -0.43
C GLY A 172 3.05 -0.79 -1.47
N GLY A 173 3.51 -1.82 -2.15
CA GLY A 173 2.77 -2.51 -3.22
C GLY A 173 3.69 -2.95 -4.36
N ALA A 174 3.20 -2.89 -5.60
CA ALA A 174 3.92 -3.37 -6.76
C ALA A 174 5.18 -2.53 -7.06
N LEU A 175 6.33 -3.20 -7.12
CA LEU A 175 7.62 -2.58 -7.41
C LEU A 175 7.64 -1.88 -8.77
N THR A 176 6.99 -2.49 -9.76
CA THR A 176 6.84 -1.92 -11.11
C THR A 176 6.07 -0.60 -11.08
N GLU A 177 5.09 -0.48 -10.20
CA GLU A 177 4.30 0.74 -10.07
C GLU A 177 5.10 1.85 -9.36
N ALA A 178 5.92 1.52 -8.35
CA ALA A 178 6.86 2.49 -7.76
C ALA A 178 7.78 3.10 -8.82
N ASN A 179 8.33 2.26 -9.70
CA ASN A 179 9.19 2.70 -10.79
C ASN A 179 8.45 3.61 -11.78
N LYS A 180 7.30 3.17 -12.30
CA LYS A 180 6.49 3.96 -13.24
C LYS A 180 6.03 5.28 -12.64
N LEU A 181 5.57 5.25 -11.39
CA LEU A 181 5.09 6.44 -10.69
C LEU A 181 6.23 7.44 -10.47
N THR A 182 7.43 6.97 -10.08
CA THR A 182 8.63 7.83 -9.98
C THR A 182 8.91 8.52 -11.31
N GLY A 183 8.82 7.81 -12.41
CA GLY A 183 9.01 8.37 -13.75
C GLY A 183 8.01 9.45 -14.15
N LEU A 184 6.83 9.54 -13.51
CA LEU A 184 5.91 10.65 -13.73
C LEU A 184 6.45 11.98 -13.21
N PHE A 185 7.37 11.95 -12.25
CA PHE A 185 7.92 13.12 -11.57
C PHE A 185 9.38 13.39 -11.88
N THR A 186 10.15 12.39 -12.29
CA THR A 186 11.57 12.50 -12.60
C THR A 186 11.82 12.35 -14.11
N SER A 187 12.96 12.85 -14.56
CA SER A 187 13.52 12.49 -15.88
C SER A 187 14.06 11.05 -15.83
N ALA A 188 14.50 10.52 -16.97
CA ALA A 188 15.08 9.18 -17.07
C ALA A 188 16.20 8.95 -16.04
N GLY A 189 16.25 7.73 -15.48
CA GLY A 189 17.27 7.34 -14.51
C GLY A 189 16.86 6.10 -13.71
N ALA A 190 17.77 5.61 -12.87
CA ALA A 190 17.50 4.49 -11.98
C ALA A 190 16.60 4.95 -10.82
N THR A 191 15.51 4.25 -10.60
CA THR A 191 14.61 4.49 -9.46
C THR A 191 15.16 3.84 -8.18
N LEU A 192 15.85 2.72 -8.32
CA LEU A 192 16.48 1.98 -7.24
C LEU A 192 17.66 1.16 -7.74
N GLN A 193 18.44 0.62 -6.81
CA GLN A 193 19.48 -0.36 -7.08
C GLN A 193 19.16 -1.66 -6.35
N ILE A 194 19.29 -2.79 -7.05
CA ILE A 194 19.14 -4.12 -6.48
C ILE A 194 20.53 -4.71 -6.28
N LYS A 195 20.90 -5.00 -5.03
CA LYS A 195 22.11 -5.76 -4.71
C LYS A 195 21.75 -7.23 -4.58
N GLU A 196 22.31 -8.05 -5.44
CA GLU A 196 22.13 -9.50 -5.42
C GLU A 196 23.05 -10.17 -4.37
N SER A 197 22.76 -11.42 -4.02
CA SER A 197 23.56 -12.21 -3.08
C SER A 197 25.01 -12.43 -3.52
N ASN A 198 25.28 -12.42 -4.83
CA ASN A 198 26.62 -12.52 -5.41
C ASN A 198 27.40 -11.19 -5.36
N GLY A 199 26.78 -10.11 -4.83
CA GLY A 199 27.38 -8.79 -4.74
C GLY A 199 27.13 -7.87 -5.94
N ASN A 200 26.54 -8.36 -7.02
CA ASN A 200 26.22 -7.53 -8.18
C ASN A 200 25.17 -6.46 -7.83
N ILE A 201 25.36 -5.26 -8.39
CA ILE A 201 24.42 -4.16 -8.26
C ILE A 201 23.78 -3.90 -9.61
N ILE A 202 22.46 -4.05 -9.66
CA ILE A 202 21.65 -3.85 -10.85
C ILE A 202 20.82 -2.58 -10.66
N PRO A 203 21.13 -1.49 -11.41
CA PRO A 203 20.24 -0.33 -11.43
C PRO A 203 18.92 -0.69 -12.10
N TRP A 204 17.82 -0.30 -11.48
CA TRP A 204 16.49 -0.56 -12.00
C TRP A 204 15.71 0.75 -12.14
N GLY A 205 15.22 1.02 -13.36
CA GLY A 205 14.52 2.22 -13.71
C GLY A 205 14.08 2.18 -15.17
N ASP A 206 13.24 3.10 -15.59
CA ASP A 206 12.83 3.22 -16.99
C ASP A 206 13.42 4.50 -17.61
N ALA A 207 14.30 4.31 -18.60
CA ALA A 207 14.93 5.39 -19.35
C ALA A 207 13.98 6.11 -20.32
N ARG A 208 12.74 5.63 -20.51
CA ARG A 208 11.80 6.08 -21.55
C ARG A 208 10.60 6.84 -21.00
N VAL A 209 10.49 7.02 -19.70
CA VAL A 209 9.34 7.68 -19.09
C VAL A 209 9.40 9.18 -19.35
N ARG A 210 8.32 9.74 -19.90
CA ARG A 210 8.16 11.20 -19.97
C ARG A 210 7.63 11.70 -18.64
N GLN A 211 8.39 12.59 -18.03
CA GLN A 211 7.97 13.34 -16.84
C GLN A 211 6.59 13.98 -17.08
N ALA A 212 5.62 13.57 -16.27
CA ALA A 212 4.25 14.10 -16.35
C ALA A 212 4.10 15.40 -15.56
N TRP A 213 4.91 15.62 -14.51
CA TRP A 213 4.84 16.78 -13.63
C TRP A 213 6.22 17.37 -13.37
N SER A 214 6.46 18.62 -13.85
CA SER A 214 7.73 19.33 -13.69
C SER A 214 7.68 20.47 -12.66
N LYS A 215 6.47 20.91 -12.24
CA LYS A 215 6.29 21.97 -11.25
C LYS A 215 6.68 21.48 -9.84
N PRO A 216 6.74 22.35 -8.82
CA PRO A 216 7.07 21.96 -7.45
C PRO A 216 6.26 20.79 -6.92
N MET A 217 6.91 19.97 -6.09
CA MET A 217 6.25 18.86 -5.42
C MET A 217 6.83 18.59 -4.04
N ALA A 218 6.01 17.94 -3.19
CA ALA A 218 6.44 17.37 -1.93
C ALA A 218 5.80 15.98 -1.74
N VAL A 219 6.39 15.17 -0.86
CA VAL A 219 5.90 13.85 -0.47
C VAL A 219 5.73 13.80 1.04
N LEU A 220 4.56 13.40 1.51
CA LEU A 220 4.33 13.13 2.94
C LEU A 220 4.60 11.66 3.24
N VAL A 221 5.34 11.40 4.31
CA VAL A 221 5.66 10.05 4.78
C VAL A 221 5.49 9.92 6.29
N ASN A 222 5.26 8.71 6.78
CA ASN A 222 5.27 8.40 8.20
C ASN A 222 5.93 7.03 8.47
N ARG A 223 5.94 6.59 9.74
CA ARG A 223 6.51 5.30 10.16
C ARG A 223 5.94 4.08 9.45
N TYR A 224 4.76 4.18 8.84
CA TYR A 224 4.08 3.10 8.12
C TYR A 224 4.29 3.17 6.62
N SER A 225 4.93 4.22 6.12
CA SER A 225 5.37 4.28 4.73
C SER A 225 6.49 3.28 4.52
N ALA A 226 6.26 2.24 3.69
CA ALA A 226 7.18 1.12 3.56
C ALA A 226 7.40 0.68 2.10
N SER A 227 8.51 -0.01 1.83
CA SER A 227 8.77 -0.72 0.56
C SER A 227 8.64 0.21 -0.67
N ALA A 228 7.65 0.03 -1.55
CA ALA A 228 7.43 0.86 -2.74
C ALA A 228 7.31 2.35 -2.42
N SER A 229 6.72 2.71 -1.26
CA SER A 229 6.66 4.09 -0.77
C SER A 229 8.04 4.65 -0.47
N GLU A 230 8.93 3.84 0.09
CA GLU A 230 10.30 4.24 0.40
C GLU A 230 11.14 4.38 -0.86
N ILE A 231 10.91 3.53 -1.85
CA ILE A 231 11.54 3.63 -3.17
C ILE A 231 11.16 4.95 -3.84
N PHE A 232 9.87 5.27 -3.88
CA PHE A 232 9.39 6.52 -4.47
C PHE A 232 9.95 7.73 -3.72
N ALA A 233 9.78 7.80 -2.40
CA ALA A 233 10.24 8.90 -1.58
C ALA A 233 11.76 9.08 -1.64
N GLY A 234 12.52 7.97 -1.60
CA GLY A 234 13.97 7.97 -1.73
C GLY A 234 14.42 8.52 -3.09
N ALA A 235 13.81 8.06 -4.18
CA ALA A 235 14.12 8.58 -5.51
C ALA A 235 13.82 10.08 -5.63
N ILE A 236 12.68 10.56 -5.12
CA ILE A 236 12.35 12.01 -5.12
C ILE A 236 13.40 12.80 -4.33
N GLN A 237 13.88 12.27 -3.21
CA GLN A 237 14.91 12.90 -2.38
C GLN A 237 16.27 12.90 -3.08
N ASP A 238 16.73 11.76 -3.59
CA ASP A 238 18.06 11.60 -4.19
C ASP A 238 18.20 12.41 -5.47
N TYR A 239 17.16 12.50 -6.28
CA TYR A 239 17.12 13.37 -7.46
C TYR A 239 16.88 14.84 -7.12
N GLN A 240 16.74 15.20 -5.84
CA GLN A 240 16.40 16.57 -5.39
C GLN A 240 15.16 17.13 -6.13
N ARG A 241 14.24 16.22 -6.48
CA ARG A 241 13.06 16.55 -7.30
C ARG A 241 12.00 17.27 -6.50
N GLY A 242 11.93 17.04 -5.20
CA GLY A 242 10.95 17.63 -4.30
C GLY A 242 11.34 17.44 -2.84
N LEU A 243 10.49 17.92 -1.94
CA LEU A 243 10.67 17.78 -0.50
C LEU A 243 10.03 16.50 -0.01
N VAL A 244 10.74 15.76 0.84
CA VAL A 244 10.15 14.64 1.62
C VAL A 244 9.92 15.15 3.04
N ILE A 245 8.68 15.09 3.51
CA ILE A 245 8.22 15.69 4.76
C ILE A 245 7.55 14.63 5.63
N GLY A 246 7.88 14.60 6.90
CA GLY A 246 7.20 13.71 7.86
C GLY A 246 8.16 13.02 8.81
N GLN A 247 7.86 11.77 9.14
CA GLN A 247 8.62 10.95 10.07
C GLN A 247 9.54 9.98 9.32
N ARG A 248 10.50 9.37 10.04
CA ARG A 248 11.28 8.26 9.52
C ARG A 248 10.35 7.13 9.05
N THR A 249 10.58 6.61 7.86
CA THR A 249 9.82 5.53 7.25
C THR A 249 10.15 4.17 7.89
N PHE A 250 9.47 3.12 7.47
CA PHE A 250 9.55 1.78 8.06
C PHE A 250 10.95 1.15 7.96
N GLY A 251 11.63 1.28 6.81
CA GLY A 251 12.98 0.71 6.57
C GLY A 251 12.96 -0.68 5.92
N LYS A 252 11.95 -1.00 5.09
CA LYS A 252 11.89 -2.26 4.34
C LYS A 252 12.72 -2.19 3.06
N GLY A 253 14.00 -2.57 3.17
CA GLY A 253 14.98 -2.55 2.07
C GLY A 253 15.23 -3.89 1.40
N THR A 254 14.41 -4.92 1.63
CA THR A 254 14.56 -6.26 1.04
C THR A 254 13.39 -6.62 0.16
N VAL A 255 13.67 -7.33 -0.96
CA VAL A 255 12.67 -7.93 -1.84
C VAL A 255 12.83 -9.44 -1.77
N GLN A 256 11.75 -10.14 -1.45
CA GLN A 256 11.67 -11.60 -1.51
C GLN A 256 11.06 -12.00 -2.85
N ARG A 257 11.66 -13.01 -3.49
CA ARG A 257 11.18 -13.64 -4.72
C ARG A 257 10.73 -15.07 -4.45
#